data_a085464cf8fdb043c11d97a40b360f54
#
_entry.id   a085464cf8fdb043c11d97a40b360f54
#
_cell.length_a   1.000
_cell.length_b   1.000
_cell.length_c   1.000
_cell.angle_alpha   90.00
_cell.angle_beta   90.00
_cell.angle_gamma   90.00
#
_symmetry.space_group_name_H-M   'P 1'
#
loop_
_entity.id
_entity.type
_entity.pdbx_description
1 polymer ?
#
loop_
_entity_poly.entity_id
_entity_poly.type
_entity_poly.pdbx_seq_one_letter_code
_entity_poly.pdbx_strand_id
1 'polypeptide(L)'
;MRADPRDYELIAPGNLPSVVALLARSPGEWLPIAGGTDIMVQYAAGKLPSRKLVSVWNLPELRRIEVLPDEIRVGAGSTYTDIREHEVIAREFSMLARGASWTGGIANQNRGTIGGNIVNASPAADSLPTLLAYDAELILVSVRGERRLPYAGFHTGYKKMRLAPDELIKTISLPRKFSGYVCHSRKVGSRNAQAISKVCMAALGRVAVTGPGETIEDVRIALGSVAPVPLRLRETERIVNGKIIDESLIRLARNTAIAEIKPIDDIRSTAKYRAAVAGNLVAEFLNLLADANDVSNVLARWNHAPGDIAEVQILACGGSKRWAHEMAARRPFKDEAALMAASDETWRSLKEADWIEAFNSHPRIGESKTQGGTQSSVAWSRQEQEKVTEAGDAVKIALAEGNRTYEEKFGRIFIVCATGKSAPEILEILQRRLGHDVATELHEAAEQQRQITQLRLKKWLQV
;
A
#
# COMPACT_ATOMS: atom_id res chain seq x y z
N MET A 1 -29.45 -28.39 -6.17
CA MET A 1 -29.28 -29.40 -5.10
C MET A 1 -28.14 -28.86 -4.23
N ARG A 2 -28.36 -28.67 -2.95
CA ARG A 2 -27.27 -28.25 -2.03
C ARG A 2 -26.38 -29.45 -1.79
N ALA A 3 -25.06 -29.30 -1.77
CA ALA A 3 -24.13 -30.35 -1.43
C ALA A 3 -24.38 -30.83 0.01
N ASP A 4 -24.33 -32.15 0.26
CA ASP A 4 -24.43 -32.73 1.59
C ASP A 4 -23.02 -32.79 2.21
N PRO A 5 -22.78 -32.20 3.40
CA PRO A 5 -21.47 -32.28 4.07
C PRO A 5 -20.96 -33.70 4.28
N ARG A 6 -21.88 -34.68 4.45
CA ARG A 6 -21.56 -36.09 4.65
C ARG A 6 -20.90 -36.75 3.44
N ASP A 7 -21.04 -36.12 2.24
CA ASP A 7 -20.41 -36.62 1.02
C ASP A 7 -18.94 -36.21 0.90
N TYR A 8 -18.42 -35.40 1.83
CA TYR A 8 -17.09 -34.83 1.76
C TYR A 8 -16.24 -35.27 2.95
N GLU A 9 -14.98 -35.56 2.65
CA GLU A 9 -13.94 -35.81 3.65
C GLU A 9 -13.11 -34.50 3.80
N LEU A 10 -12.95 -34.02 5.04
CA LEU A 10 -12.11 -32.86 5.36
C LEU A 10 -11.10 -33.29 6.43
N ILE A 11 -9.82 -33.15 6.11
CA ILE A 11 -8.73 -33.32 7.06
C ILE A 11 -7.95 -32.03 7.24
N ALA A 12 -7.32 -31.88 8.41
CA ALA A 12 -6.54 -30.70 8.76
C ALA A 12 -5.20 -31.11 9.40
N PRO A 13 -4.18 -31.44 8.58
CA PRO A 13 -2.85 -31.77 9.09
C PRO A 13 -2.24 -30.60 9.84
N GLY A 14 -1.45 -30.88 10.90
CA GLY A 14 -0.89 -29.87 11.78
C GLY A 14 0.35 -29.14 11.24
N ASN A 15 0.93 -29.59 10.12
CA ASN A 15 2.13 -29.01 9.53
C ASN A 15 2.18 -29.17 8.01
N LEU A 16 2.97 -28.35 7.34
CA LEU A 16 3.13 -28.35 5.89
C LEU A 16 3.73 -29.67 5.33
N PRO A 17 4.76 -30.30 5.96
CA PRO A 17 5.28 -31.57 5.49
C PRO A 17 4.21 -32.69 5.39
N SER A 18 3.28 -32.74 6.33
CA SER A 18 2.19 -33.73 6.31
C SER A 18 1.24 -33.50 5.15
N VAL A 19 0.95 -32.23 4.81
CA VAL A 19 0.10 -31.88 3.65
C VAL A 19 0.79 -32.26 2.34
N VAL A 20 2.05 -31.88 2.13
CA VAL A 20 2.76 -32.21 0.88
C VAL A 20 2.97 -33.72 0.72
N ALA A 21 3.19 -34.46 1.83
CA ALA A 21 3.24 -35.92 1.81
C ALA A 21 1.91 -36.56 1.42
N LEU A 22 0.79 -36.00 1.86
CA LEU A 22 -0.55 -36.44 1.47
C LEU A 22 -0.78 -36.21 -0.03
N LEU A 23 -0.49 -34.98 -0.51
CA LEU A 23 -0.67 -34.63 -1.93
C LEU A 23 0.20 -35.49 -2.85
N ALA A 24 1.42 -35.84 -2.42
CA ALA A 24 2.32 -36.70 -3.17
C ALA A 24 1.86 -38.16 -3.24
N ARG A 25 1.20 -38.68 -2.18
CA ARG A 25 0.64 -40.04 -2.15
C ARG A 25 -0.58 -40.18 -3.05
N SER A 26 -1.37 -39.11 -3.21
CA SER A 26 -2.63 -39.14 -3.96
C SER A 26 -2.74 -37.87 -4.82
N PRO A 27 -1.91 -37.71 -5.87
CA PRO A 27 -1.88 -36.49 -6.66
C PRO A 27 -3.22 -36.19 -7.32
N GLY A 28 -3.76 -34.98 -7.09
CA GLY A 28 -5.02 -34.52 -7.65
C GLY A 28 -6.30 -35.03 -6.95
N GLU A 29 -6.21 -35.96 -5.98
CA GLU A 29 -7.37 -36.41 -5.22
C GLU A 29 -7.82 -35.40 -4.16
N TRP A 30 -6.86 -34.80 -3.46
CA TRP A 30 -7.11 -33.85 -2.38
C TRP A 30 -7.12 -32.41 -2.89
N LEU A 31 -8.22 -31.70 -2.60
CA LEU A 31 -8.34 -30.27 -2.93
C LEU A 31 -7.91 -29.44 -1.71
N PRO A 32 -6.82 -28.66 -1.79
CA PRO A 32 -6.43 -27.77 -0.71
C PRO A 32 -7.48 -26.67 -0.48
N ILE A 33 -7.86 -26.46 0.80
CA ILE A 33 -8.75 -25.38 1.22
C ILE A 33 -8.04 -24.47 2.22
N ALA A 34 -7.92 -23.17 1.86
CA ALA A 34 -7.43 -22.13 2.76
C ALA A 34 -8.64 -21.37 3.35
N GLY A 35 -8.83 -20.08 3.02
CA GLY A 35 -9.92 -19.26 3.53
C GLY A 35 -11.33 -19.65 3.10
N GLY A 36 -11.48 -20.47 2.06
CA GLY A 36 -12.75 -21.04 1.62
C GLY A 36 -13.65 -20.08 0.81
N THR A 37 -13.28 -18.84 0.59
CA THR A 37 -14.14 -17.79 0.02
C THR A 37 -14.63 -18.06 -1.42
N ASP A 38 -13.91 -18.87 -2.20
CA ASP A 38 -14.32 -19.36 -3.52
C ASP A 38 -14.83 -20.81 -3.44
N ILE A 39 -14.10 -21.68 -2.73
CA ILE A 39 -14.43 -23.10 -2.61
C ILE A 39 -15.82 -23.33 -2.00
N MET A 40 -16.22 -22.54 -0.99
CA MET A 40 -17.54 -22.67 -0.38
C MET A 40 -18.69 -22.25 -1.31
N VAL A 41 -18.44 -21.36 -2.27
CA VAL A 41 -19.40 -21.03 -3.33
C VAL A 41 -19.57 -22.23 -4.28
N GLN A 42 -18.47 -22.87 -4.68
CA GLN A 42 -18.50 -24.07 -5.52
C GLN A 42 -19.14 -25.25 -4.79
N TYR A 43 -18.86 -25.41 -3.49
CA TYR A 43 -19.51 -26.39 -2.63
C TYR A 43 -21.03 -26.22 -2.60
N ALA A 44 -21.50 -25.00 -2.31
CA ALA A 44 -22.93 -24.70 -2.27
C ALA A 44 -23.64 -24.96 -3.61
N ALA A 45 -22.90 -24.80 -4.73
CA ALA A 45 -23.38 -25.10 -6.07
C ALA A 45 -23.24 -26.59 -6.47
N GLY A 46 -22.64 -27.44 -5.63
CA GLY A 46 -22.36 -28.86 -5.95
C GLY A 46 -21.33 -29.04 -7.06
N LYS A 47 -20.39 -28.09 -7.22
CA LYS A 47 -19.41 -28.02 -8.33
C LYS A 47 -17.96 -28.21 -7.88
N LEU A 48 -17.70 -28.69 -6.67
CA LEU A 48 -16.33 -28.97 -6.27
C LEU A 48 -15.72 -30.09 -7.10
N PRO A 49 -14.47 -29.95 -7.54
CA PRO A 49 -13.80 -30.95 -8.39
C PRO A 49 -13.41 -32.23 -7.61
N SER A 50 -13.35 -32.18 -6.28
CA SER A 50 -13.07 -33.31 -5.41
C SER A 50 -13.99 -33.30 -4.18
N ARG A 51 -14.24 -34.49 -3.65
CA ARG A 51 -14.91 -34.67 -2.36
C ARG A 51 -13.95 -34.81 -1.18
N LYS A 52 -12.64 -34.91 -1.45
CA LYS A 52 -11.57 -34.93 -0.45
C LYS A 52 -10.94 -33.54 -0.32
N LEU A 53 -11.03 -32.93 0.85
CA LEU A 53 -10.54 -31.62 1.15
C LEU A 53 -9.42 -31.68 2.19
N VAL A 54 -8.32 -30.98 1.97
CA VAL A 54 -7.25 -30.83 2.94
C VAL A 54 -7.11 -29.37 3.35
N SER A 55 -7.34 -29.08 4.63
CA SER A 55 -7.22 -27.73 5.16
C SER A 55 -5.75 -27.33 5.27
N VAL A 56 -5.41 -26.18 4.67
CA VAL A 56 -4.11 -25.52 4.80
C VAL A 56 -4.22 -24.21 5.60
N TRP A 57 -5.40 -23.96 6.19
CA TRP A 57 -5.73 -22.70 6.85
C TRP A 57 -4.86 -22.38 8.07
N ASN A 58 -4.60 -23.38 8.91
CA ASN A 58 -3.90 -23.22 10.18
C ASN A 58 -2.39 -23.52 10.09
N LEU A 59 -1.81 -23.54 8.90
CA LEU A 59 -0.38 -23.80 8.72
C LEU A 59 0.42 -22.50 8.89
N PRO A 60 1.20 -22.34 9.99
CA PRO A 60 1.97 -21.13 10.24
C PRO A 60 2.98 -20.83 9.13
N GLU A 61 3.53 -21.88 8.51
CA GLU A 61 4.52 -21.79 7.43
C GLU A 61 3.97 -21.09 6.19
N LEU A 62 2.65 -21.10 5.99
CA LEU A 62 1.98 -20.45 4.87
C LEU A 62 1.49 -19.02 5.22
N ARG A 63 1.57 -18.58 6.48
CA ARG A 63 0.98 -17.31 6.91
C ARG A 63 2.00 -16.22 7.25
N ARG A 64 3.27 -16.52 7.26
CA ARG A 64 4.32 -15.55 7.62
C ARG A 64 4.50 -14.53 6.51
N ILE A 65 4.65 -13.27 6.91
CA ILE A 65 5.17 -12.19 6.07
C ILE A 65 6.56 -11.86 6.61
N GLU A 66 7.59 -12.10 5.81
CA GLU A 66 8.99 -11.94 6.20
C GLU A 66 9.59 -10.79 5.38
N VAL A 67 10.16 -9.80 6.09
CA VAL A 67 10.83 -8.66 5.47
C VAL A 67 12.33 -8.94 5.46
N LEU A 68 12.88 -9.19 4.28
CA LEU A 68 14.30 -9.42 4.04
C LEU A 68 14.93 -8.17 3.39
N PRO A 69 16.27 -8.05 3.36
CA PRO A 69 16.92 -6.89 2.74
C PRO A 69 16.49 -6.65 1.28
N ASP A 70 16.43 -7.69 0.46
CA ASP A 70 16.24 -7.60 -0.98
C ASP A 70 14.83 -8.03 -1.45
N GLU A 71 14.03 -8.67 -0.59
CA GLU A 71 12.69 -9.13 -0.92
C GLU A 71 11.76 -9.12 0.30
N ILE A 72 10.46 -9.06 0.04
CA ILE A 72 9.43 -9.41 1.03
C ILE A 72 8.83 -10.74 0.61
N ARG A 73 8.77 -11.69 1.54
CA ARG A 73 8.13 -12.98 1.38
C ARG A 73 6.77 -12.97 2.03
N VAL A 74 5.72 -13.08 1.21
CA VAL A 74 4.33 -13.17 1.67
C VAL A 74 3.90 -14.64 1.60
N GLY A 75 3.61 -15.25 2.73
CA GLY A 75 3.10 -16.62 2.78
C GLY A 75 1.79 -16.73 2.02
N ALA A 76 1.60 -17.82 1.26
CA ALA A 76 0.43 -18.01 0.40
C ALA A 76 -0.91 -18.05 1.18
N GLY A 77 -0.86 -18.38 2.47
CA GLY A 77 -1.99 -18.37 3.40
C GLY A 77 -2.26 -17.00 4.04
N SER A 78 -1.45 -15.97 3.77
CA SER A 78 -1.73 -14.61 4.25
C SER A 78 -3.04 -14.11 3.66
N THR A 79 -3.88 -13.54 4.51
CA THR A 79 -5.17 -12.98 4.10
C THR A 79 -4.98 -11.60 3.45
N TYR A 80 -6.01 -11.14 2.77
CA TYR A 80 -5.97 -9.78 2.23
C TYR A 80 -5.96 -8.70 3.32
N THR A 81 -6.53 -8.99 4.49
CA THR A 81 -6.40 -8.13 5.67
C THR A 81 -4.96 -8.09 6.16
N ASP A 82 -4.28 -9.26 6.30
CA ASP A 82 -2.87 -9.31 6.69
C ASP A 82 -1.99 -8.48 5.75
N ILE A 83 -2.23 -8.57 4.43
CA ILE A 83 -1.48 -7.82 3.39
C ILE A 83 -1.76 -6.32 3.46
N ARG A 84 -3.03 -5.93 3.58
CA ARG A 84 -3.43 -4.52 3.60
C ARG A 84 -2.91 -3.77 4.82
N GLU A 85 -2.87 -4.45 5.97
CA GLU A 85 -2.50 -3.87 7.26
C GLU A 85 -1.01 -3.99 7.58
N HIS A 86 -0.25 -4.71 6.75
CA HIS A 86 1.19 -4.85 6.94
C HIS A 86 1.93 -3.58 6.55
N GLU A 87 2.55 -2.92 7.51
CA GLU A 87 3.18 -1.59 7.37
C GLU A 87 4.17 -1.49 6.20
N VAL A 88 5.08 -2.49 6.07
CA VAL A 88 6.09 -2.47 5.01
C VAL A 88 5.47 -2.71 3.64
N ILE A 89 4.44 -3.57 3.53
CA ILE A 89 3.73 -3.78 2.26
C ILE A 89 2.96 -2.51 1.87
N ALA A 90 2.28 -1.87 2.81
CA ALA A 90 1.55 -0.62 2.55
C ALA A 90 2.49 0.49 2.05
N ARG A 91 3.71 0.56 2.58
CA ARG A 91 4.71 1.56 2.20
C ARG A 91 5.43 1.23 0.88
N GLU A 92 5.95 0.02 0.72
CA GLU A 92 6.83 -0.35 -0.40
C GLU A 92 6.10 -1.01 -1.58
N PHE A 93 4.95 -1.63 -1.32
CA PHE A 93 4.13 -2.34 -2.29
C PHE A 93 2.68 -1.84 -2.26
N SER A 94 2.51 -0.53 -2.27
CA SER A 94 1.22 0.16 -2.11
C SER A 94 0.13 -0.32 -3.06
N MET A 95 0.48 -0.70 -4.30
CA MET A 95 -0.47 -1.26 -5.25
C MET A 95 -1.01 -2.62 -4.80
N LEU A 96 -0.18 -3.45 -4.12
CA LEU A 96 -0.64 -4.74 -3.59
C LEU A 96 -1.58 -4.55 -2.40
N ALA A 97 -1.24 -3.65 -1.47
CA ALA A 97 -2.12 -3.29 -0.34
C ALA A 97 -3.47 -2.76 -0.84
N ARG A 98 -3.45 -1.93 -1.89
CA ARG A 98 -4.66 -1.42 -2.53
C ARG A 98 -5.45 -2.53 -3.25
N GLY A 99 -4.81 -3.40 -4.02
CA GLY A 99 -5.44 -4.55 -4.66
C GLY A 99 -6.11 -5.48 -3.64
N ALA A 100 -5.49 -5.63 -2.46
CA ALA A 100 -6.06 -6.36 -1.32
C ALA A 100 -7.37 -5.71 -0.84
N SER A 101 -7.42 -4.39 -0.72
CA SER A 101 -8.63 -3.65 -0.27
C SER A 101 -9.81 -3.74 -1.26
N TRP A 102 -9.53 -4.00 -2.54
CA TRP A 102 -10.57 -4.18 -3.57
C TRP A 102 -11.11 -5.59 -3.68
N THR A 103 -10.41 -6.57 -3.11
CA THR A 103 -10.73 -7.98 -3.24
C THR A 103 -11.87 -8.37 -2.30
N GLY A 104 -13.09 -8.45 -2.83
CA GLY A 104 -14.29 -8.76 -2.06
C GLY A 104 -14.63 -7.68 -1.01
N GLY A 105 -15.48 -8.04 -0.03
CA GLY A 105 -15.75 -7.19 1.14
C GLY A 105 -14.83 -7.58 2.32
N ILE A 106 -14.92 -6.84 3.42
CA ILE A 106 -14.10 -7.06 4.63
C ILE A 106 -14.14 -8.52 5.11
N ALA A 107 -15.31 -9.14 5.16
CA ALA A 107 -15.43 -10.54 5.54
C ALA A 107 -14.63 -11.48 4.62
N ASN A 108 -14.62 -11.19 3.30
CA ASN A 108 -13.80 -11.95 2.35
C ASN A 108 -12.32 -11.63 2.50
N GLN A 109 -11.96 -10.39 2.79
CA GLN A 109 -10.56 -10.00 3.02
C GLN A 109 -9.98 -10.68 4.26
N ASN A 110 -10.76 -10.86 5.32
CA ASN A 110 -10.36 -11.57 6.54
C ASN A 110 -10.15 -13.08 6.33
N ARG A 111 -10.63 -13.65 5.24
CA ARG A 111 -10.57 -15.10 4.96
C ARG A 111 -9.86 -15.44 3.66
N GLY A 112 -10.08 -14.67 2.60
CA GLY A 112 -9.45 -14.87 1.30
C GLY A 112 -7.94 -14.70 1.39
N THR A 113 -7.20 -15.66 0.83
CA THR A 113 -5.74 -15.69 0.86
C THR A 113 -5.16 -15.37 -0.51
N ILE A 114 -3.95 -14.78 -0.53
CA ILE A 114 -3.29 -14.45 -1.80
C ILE A 114 -2.97 -15.71 -2.63
N GLY A 115 -2.52 -16.79 -2.00
CA GLY A 115 -2.28 -18.07 -2.67
C GLY A 115 -3.57 -18.68 -3.23
N GLY A 116 -4.67 -18.64 -2.45
CA GLY A 116 -5.98 -19.08 -2.92
C GLY A 116 -6.47 -18.28 -4.13
N ASN A 117 -6.24 -16.98 -4.17
CA ASN A 117 -6.59 -16.13 -5.30
C ASN A 117 -5.76 -16.44 -6.56
N ILE A 118 -4.45 -16.68 -6.39
CA ILE A 118 -3.57 -17.11 -7.49
C ILE A 118 -4.06 -18.44 -8.06
N VAL A 119 -4.31 -19.45 -7.21
CA VAL A 119 -4.77 -20.78 -7.65
C VAL A 119 -6.19 -20.75 -8.22
N ASN A 120 -7.05 -19.85 -7.74
CA ASN A 120 -8.37 -19.64 -8.34
C ASN A 120 -8.26 -19.15 -9.79
N ALA A 121 -7.14 -18.55 -10.18
CA ALA A 121 -6.81 -18.14 -11.55
C ALA A 121 -7.92 -17.36 -12.25
N SER A 122 -8.57 -16.44 -11.55
CA SER A 122 -9.56 -15.55 -12.13
C SER A 122 -8.88 -14.46 -12.97
N PRO A 123 -9.24 -14.27 -14.24
CA PRO A 123 -8.73 -13.17 -15.05
C PRO A 123 -9.04 -11.78 -14.47
N ALA A 124 -10.08 -11.71 -13.64
CA ALA A 124 -10.59 -10.47 -13.04
C ALA A 124 -10.15 -10.29 -11.57
N ALA A 125 -9.12 -11.00 -11.13
CA ALA A 125 -8.58 -10.85 -9.78
C ALA A 125 -7.80 -9.54 -9.67
N ASP A 126 -8.16 -8.67 -8.71
CA ASP A 126 -7.65 -7.31 -8.58
C ASP A 126 -6.18 -7.24 -8.10
N SER A 127 -5.73 -8.23 -7.34
CA SER A 127 -4.36 -8.29 -6.80
C SER A 127 -3.33 -8.86 -7.79
N LEU A 128 -3.75 -9.62 -8.79
CA LEU A 128 -2.81 -10.34 -9.66
C LEU A 128 -2.02 -9.45 -10.63
N PRO A 129 -2.58 -8.36 -11.21
CA PRO A 129 -1.79 -7.41 -11.97
C PRO A 129 -0.65 -6.79 -11.17
N THR A 130 -0.83 -6.59 -9.84
CA THR A 130 0.22 -6.03 -8.99
C THR A 130 1.43 -6.96 -8.88
N LEU A 131 1.19 -8.28 -8.83
CA LEU A 131 2.25 -9.27 -8.80
C LEU A 131 3.07 -9.28 -10.10
N LEU A 132 2.41 -9.06 -11.26
CA LEU A 132 3.09 -8.92 -12.54
C LEU A 132 3.93 -7.63 -12.60
N ALA A 133 3.37 -6.51 -12.14
CA ALA A 133 4.05 -5.23 -12.17
C ALA A 133 5.30 -5.22 -11.26
N TYR A 134 5.20 -5.86 -10.07
CA TYR A 134 6.32 -5.98 -9.13
C TYR A 134 7.29 -7.13 -9.44
N ASP A 135 7.20 -7.79 -10.60
CA ASP A 135 8.04 -8.96 -10.96
C ASP A 135 8.06 -10.02 -9.85
N ALA A 136 6.90 -10.33 -9.27
CA ALA A 136 6.79 -11.32 -8.21
C ALA A 136 7.27 -12.70 -8.66
N GLU A 137 7.82 -13.47 -7.73
CA GLU A 137 8.14 -14.88 -7.91
C GLU A 137 7.31 -15.75 -6.97
N LEU A 138 7.00 -16.96 -7.39
CA LEU A 138 6.33 -17.96 -6.58
C LEU A 138 7.33 -19.01 -6.10
N ILE A 139 7.28 -19.32 -4.81
CA ILE A 139 7.98 -20.45 -4.23
C ILE A 139 6.94 -21.55 -4.03
N LEU A 140 7.08 -22.63 -4.81
CA LEU A 140 6.24 -23.81 -4.74
C LEU A 140 6.94 -24.86 -3.89
N VAL A 141 6.15 -25.70 -3.20
CA VAL A 141 6.65 -26.77 -2.33
C VAL A 141 5.96 -28.08 -2.62
N SER A 142 6.73 -29.15 -2.60
CA SER A 142 6.29 -30.56 -2.67
C SER A 142 7.24 -31.44 -1.86
N VAL A 143 7.03 -32.74 -1.85
CA VAL A 143 7.98 -33.71 -1.27
C VAL A 143 9.36 -33.71 -1.95
N ARG A 144 9.47 -33.19 -3.17
CA ARG A 144 10.73 -33.02 -3.91
C ARG A 144 11.54 -31.80 -3.45
N GLY A 145 11.01 -31.02 -2.51
CA GLY A 145 11.58 -29.76 -2.06
C GLY A 145 10.86 -28.54 -2.64
N GLU A 146 11.53 -27.39 -2.58
CA GLU A 146 11.03 -26.11 -3.06
C GLU A 146 11.57 -25.81 -4.46
N ARG A 147 10.75 -25.15 -5.29
CA ARG A 147 11.18 -24.55 -6.54
C ARG A 147 10.65 -23.13 -6.68
N ARG A 148 11.47 -22.26 -7.24
CA ARG A 148 11.14 -20.85 -7.48
C ARG A 148 10.89 -20.63 -8.99
N LEU A 149 9.87 -19.84 -9.31
CA LEU A 149 9.57 -19.46 -10.68
C LEU A 149 8.92 -18.06 -10.72
N PRO A 150 9.13 -17.30 -11.82
CA PRO A 150 8.46 -16.03 -12.00
C PRO A 150 6.92 -16.20 -12.01
N TYR A 151 6.20 -15.27 -11.39
CA TYR A 151 4.75 -15.23 -11.51
C TYR A 151 4.32 -14.98 -12.97
N ALA A 152 5.08 -14.19 -13.72
CA ALA A 152 4.88 -14.01 -15.14
C ALA A 152 4.94 -15.36 -15.88
N GLY A 153 3.85 -15.71 -16.57
CA GLY A 153 3.73 -17.00 -17.26
C GLY A 153 3.33 -18.18 -16.36
N PHE A 154 3.05 -17.96 -15.08
CA PHE A 154 2.49 -19.00 -14.18
C PHE A 154 1.10 -19.44 -14.64
N HIS A 155 0.21 -18.50 -14.95
CA HIS A 155 -1.07 -18.79 -15.60
C HIS A 155 -0.86 -18.97 -17.09
N THR A 156 -1.22 -20.13 -17.63
CA THR A 156 -1.02 -20.49 -19.05
C THR A 156 -2.28 -20.38 -19.89
N GLY A 157 -3.42 -20.12 -19.26
CA GLY A 157 -4.74 -19.96 -19.88
C GLY A 157 -5.84 -19.85 -18.84
N TYR A 158 -7.07 -19.74 -19.29
CA TYR A 158 -8.22 -19.64 -18.39
C TYR A 158 -8.27 -20.85 -17.44
N LYS A 159 -8.16 -20.61 -16.13
CA LYS A 159 -8.10 -21.64 -15.08
C LYS A 159 -6.97 -22.68 -15.25
N LYS A 160 -5.93 -22.35 -16.02
CA LYS A 160 -4.75 -23.23 -16.21
C LYS A 160 -3.50 -22.56 -15.66
N MET A 161 -2.65 -23.35 -15.01
CA MET A 161 -1.43 -22.84 -14.36
C MET A 161 -0.32 -23.89 -14.31
N ARG A 162 0.90 -23.43 -14.03
CA ARG A 162 2.12 -24.25 -13.91
C ARG A 162 2.31 -24.80 -12.47
N LEU A 163 1.24 -25.32 -11.87
CA LEU A 163 1.23 -25.97 -10.56
C LEU A 163 0.95 -27.46 -10.77
N ALA A 164 1.84 -28.32 -10.29
CA ALA A 164 1.63 -29.75 -10.33
C ALA A 164 0.56 -30.19 -9.29
N PRO A 165 -0.13 -31.34 -9.50
CA PRO A 165 -1.18 -31.79 -8.60
C PRO A 165 -0.73 -32.08 -7.18
N ASP A 166 0.58 -32.27 -6.95
CA ASP A 166 1.22 -32.53 -5.66
C ASP A 166 1.98 -31.33 -5.11
N GLU A 167 1.79 -30.15 -5.70
CA GLU A 167 2.44 -28.90 -5.29
C GLU A 167 1.48 -27.93 -4.60
N LEU A 168 2.03 -27.14 -3.68
CA LEU A 168 1.38 -25.96 -3.11
C LEU A 168 2.22 -24.72 -3.40
N ILE A 169 1.56 -23.56 -3.54
CA ILE A 169 2.25 -22.28 -3.42
C ILE A 169 2.55 -22.07 -1.93
N LYS A 170 3.83 -21.98 -1.58
CA LYS A 170 4.27 -21.73 -0.22
C LYS A 170 4.34 -20.23 0.04
N THR A 171 4.97 -19.49 -0.88
CA THR A 171 5.31 -18.07 -0.67
C THR A 171 5.28 -17.31 -1.99
N ILE A 172 4.91 -16.05 -1.91
CA ILE A 172 5.05 -15.04 -2.96
C ILE A 172 6.21 -14.13 -2.56
N SER A 173 7.26 -14.07 -3.38
CA SER A 173 8.41 -13.20 -3.19
C SER A 173 8.24 -11.93 -4.02
N LEU A 174 8.43 -10.78 -3.39
CA LEU A 174 8.35 -9.45 -3.99
C LEU A 174 9.72 -8.78 -3.85
N PRO A 175 10.45 -8.50 -4.95
CA PRO A 175 11.77 -7.86 -4.88
C PRO A 175 11.64 -6.39 -4.45
N ARG A 176 12.51 -5.95 -3.51
CA ARG A 176 12.53 -4.58 -2.97
C ARG A 176 13.36 -3.61 -3.82
N LYS A 177 13.22 -3.67 -5.14
CA LYS A 177 14.00 -2.87 -6.11
C LYS A 177 13.24 -1.67 -6.70
N PHE A 178 11.99 -1.46 -6.29
CA PHE A 178 11.13 -0.44 -6.89
C PHE A 178 11.00 0.83 -6.04
N SER A 179 11.95 1.09 -5.14
CA SER A 179 12.03 2.36 -4.44
C SER A 179 12.20 3.52 -5.42
N GLY A 180 11.47 4.61 -5.23
CA GLY A 180 11.50 5.77 -6.12
C GLY A 180 10.73 5.63 -7.42
N TYR A 181 10.03 4.51 -7.66
CA TYR A 181 9.10 4.39 -8.78
C TYR A 181 7.77 5.07 -8.48
N VAL A 182 7.20 5.73 -9.48
CA VAL A 182 5.80 6.17 -9.45
C VAL A 182 4.91 4.95 -9.59
N CYS A 183 4.07 4.70 -8.60
CA CYS A 183 3.17 3.55 -8.55
C CYS A 183 1.72 3.99 -8.76
N HIS A 184 1.03 3.38 -9.70
CA HIS A 184 -0.38 3.67 -9.98
C HIS A 184 -1.20 2.39 -10.11
N SER A 185 -2.37 2.36 -9.47
CA SER A 185 -3.31 1.26 -9.63
C SER A 185 -4.75 1.76 -9.67
N ARG A 186 -5.54 1.18 -10.56
CA ARG A 186 -6.96 1.55 -10.77
C ARG A 186 -7.83 0.33 -10.93
N LYS A 187 -9.00 0.39 -10.32
CA LYS A 187 -10.09 -0.56 -10.52
C LYS A 187 -11.26 0.18 -11.17
N VAL A 188 -11.68 -0.29 -12.32
CA VAL A 188 -12.88 0.18 -13.02
C VAL A 188 -13.96 -0.87 -12.87
N GLY A 189 -14.98 -0.55 -12.13
CA GLY A 189 -16.12 -1.42 -11.82
C GLY A 189 -17.34 -0.62 -11.43
N SER A 190 -18.40 -1.29 -11.03
CA SER A 190 -19.62 -0.63 -10.53
C SER A 190 -19.45 -0.10 -9.09
N ARG A 191 -18.45 -0.60 -8.34
CA ARG A 191 -18.11 -0.24 -6.95
C ARG A 191 -16.62 -0.49 -6.72
N ASN A 192 -16.04 0.13 -5.72
CA ASN A 192 -14.62 -0.06 -5.35
C ASN A 192 -14.34 -1.47 -4.82
N ALA A 193 -15.25 -2.02 -4.01
CA ALA A 193 -15.16 -3.39 -3.48
C ALA A 193 -16.45 -4.17 -3.75
N GLN A 194 -16.44 -5.49 -3.52
CA GLN A 194 -17.61 -6.38 -3.76
C GLN A 194 -18.18 -6.29 -5.19
N ALA A 195 -17.35 -5.95 -6.15
CA ALA A 195 -17.71 -5.94 -7.57
C ALA A 195 -16.56 -6.53 -8.37
N ILE A 196 -16.88 -7.33 -9.38
CA ILE A 196 -15.88 -7.85 -10.32
C ILE A 196 -15.44 -6.72 -11.23
N SER A 197 -14.14 -6.54 -11.39
CA SER A 197 -13.57 -5.51 -12.24
C SER A 197 -13.94 -5.69 -13.70
N LYS A 198 -14.36 -4.59 -14.35
CA LYS A 198 -14.43 -4.51 -15.80
C LYS A 198 -13.04 -4.44 -16.41
N VAL A 199 -12.17 -3.64 -15.81
CA VAL A 199 -10.73 -3.56 -16.04
C VAL A 199 -10.07 -3.18 -14.72
N CYS A 200 -8.91 -3.76 -14.40
CA CYS A 200 -8.04 -3.26 -13.34
C CYS A 200 -6.61 -3.13 -13.87
N MET A 201 -5.87 -2.17 -13.36
CA MET A 201 -4.50 -1.88 -13.74
C MET A 201 -3.60 -1.77 -12.52
N ALA A 202 -2.38 -2.25 -12.65
CA ALA A 202 -1.24 -1.91 -11.81
C ALA A 202 -0.09 -1.51 -12.72
N ALA A 203 0.45 -0.32 -12.51
CA ALA A 203 1.56 0.20 -13.28
C ALA A 203 2.55 0.91 -12.38
N LEU A 204 3.83 0.77 -12.69
CA LEU A 204 4.90 1.50 -12.05
C LEU A 204 5.93 1.92 -13.09
N GLY A 205 6.60 3.05 -12.84
CA GLY A 205 7.61 3.56 -13.74
C GLY A 205 8.52 4.55 -13.07
N ARG A 206 9.66 4.75 -13.69
CA ARG A 206 10.65 5.75 -13.31
C ARG A 206 11.10 6.50 -14.55
N VAL A 207 11.27 7.80 -14.41
CA VAL A 207 11.85 8.68 -15.43
C VAL A 207 13.21 9.16 -14.96
N ALA A 208 14.11 9.41 -15.88
CA ALA A 208 15.41 10.01 -15.65
C ALA A 208 15.53 11.30 -16.46
N VAL A 209 16.18 12.29 -15.89
CA VAL A 209 16.52 13.53 -16.62
C VAL A 209 17.74 13.24 -17.50
N THR A 210 17.52 13.17 -18.81
CA THR A 210 18.57 12.93 -19.80
C THR A 210 18.56 14.04 -20.84
N GLY A 211 19.46 15.02 -20.72
CA GLY A 211 19.54 16.15 -21.67
C GLY A 211 18.35 17.12 -21.55
N PRO A 212 17.70 17.52 -22.65
CA PRO A 212 16.67 18.54 -22.66
C PRO A 212 15.28 18.08 -22.22
N GLY A 213 15.15 16.82 -21.75
CA GLY A 213 13.85 16.24 -21.37
C GLY A 213 13.96 15.03 -20.48
N GLU A 214 12.81 14.62 -19.97
CA GLU A 214 12.66 13.44 -19.12
C GLU A 214 12.35 12.21 -19.97
N THR A 215 13.17 11.18 -19.83
CA THR A 215 12.97 9.90 -20.52
C THR A 215 12.49 8.84 -19.57
N ILE A 216 11.59 7.98 -20.03
CA ILE A 216 11.17 6.78 -19.28
C ILE A 216 12.37 5.84 -19.16
N GLU A 217 12.87 5.66 -17.94
CA GLU A 217 13.97 4.75 -17.66
C GLU A 217 13.49 3.30 -17.61
N ASP A 218 12.38 3.07 -16.94
CA ASP A 218 11.75 1.76 -16.82
C ASP A 218 10.26 1.92 -16.53
N VAL A 219 9.44 1.09 -17.16
CA VAL A 219 8.00 1.06 -16.95
C VAL A 219 7.49 -0.37 -16.97
N ARG A 220 6.51 -0.63 -16.11
CA ARG A 220 5.80 -1.89 -16.03
C ARG A 220 4.31 -1.64 -15.96
N ILE A 221 3.54 -2.27 -16.85
CA ILE A 221 2.09 -2.06 -16.95
C ILE A 221 1.41 -3.43 -17.01
N ALA A 222 0.56 -3.72 -16.06
CA ALA A 222 -0.18 -4.97 -16.00
C ALA A 222 -1.69 -4.72 -15.84
N LEU A 223 -2.48 -5.50 -16.55
CA LEU A 223 -3.94 -5.39 -16.59
C LEU A 223 -4.62 -6.70 -16.19
N GLY A 224 -5.77 -6.58 -15.54
CA GLY A 224 -6.72 -7.66 -15.32
C GLY A 224 -8.02 -7.45 -16.07
N SER A 225 -8.77 -8.51 -16.30
CA SER A 225 -10.05 -8.55 -17.04
C SER A 225 -9.97 -8.21 -18.53
N VAL A 226 -8.79 -8.26 -19.13
CA VAL A 226 -8.56 -7.90 -20.56
C VAL A 226 -8.03 -9.05 -21.41
N ALA A 227 -7.78 -10.21 -20.79
CA ALA A 227 -7.27 -11.42 -21.43
C ALA A 227 -7.70 -12.64 -20.60
N PRO A 228 -7.51 -13.90 -21.07
CA PRO A 228 -7.80 -15.10 -20.27
C PRO A 228 -7.00 -15.22 -18.98
N VAL A 229 -5.91 -14.48 -18.83
CA VAL A 229 -5.03 -14.40 -17.67
C VAL A 229 -4.68 -12.94 -17.38
N PRO A 230 -4.22 -12.59 -16.17
CA PRO A 230 -3.61 -11.28 -15.93
C PRO A 230 -2.47 -11.06 -16.91
N LEU A 231 -2.44 -9.89 -17.54
CA LEU A 231 -1.58 -9.61 -18.68
C LEU A 231 -0.64 -8.44 -18.37
N ARG A 232 0.66 -8.64 -18.64
CA ARG A 232 1.63 -7.55 -18.67
C ARG A 232 1.81 -7.06 -20.10
N LEU A 233 1.70 -5.75 -20.31
CA LEU A 233 1.73 -5.12 -21.63
C LEU A 233 3.16 -4.92 -22.13
N ARG A 234 3.82 -6.01 -22.49
CA ARG A 234 5.26 -6.01 -22.84
C ARG A 234 5.58 -5.17 -24.07
N GLU A 235 4.71 -5.18 -25.08
CA GLU A 235 4.91 -4.38 -26.28
C GLU A 235 4.71 -2.89 -25.99
N THR A 236 3.69 -2.55 -25.22
CA THR A 236 3.48 -1.18 -24.75
C THR A 236 4.67 -0.68 -23.94
N GLU A 237 5.18 -1.48 -22.99
CA GLU A 237 6.39 -1.16 -22.21
C GLU A 237 7.60 -0.93 -23.11
N ARG A 238 7.81 -1.81 -24.11
CA ARG A 238 8.94 -1.75 -25.06
C ARG A 238 8.96 -0.47 -25.86
N ILE A 239 7.80 -0.01 -26.35
CA ILE A 239 7.74 1.19 -27.20
C ILE A 239 7.92 2.50 -26.44
N VAL A 240 7.60 2.52 -25.13
CA VAL A 240 7.69 3.74 -24.32
C VAL A 240 9.03 3.87 -23.61
N ASN A 241 9.71 2.78 -23.26
CA ASN A 241 11.02 2.81 -22.59
C ASN A 241 12.07 3.57 -23.43
N GLY A 242 12.84 4.43 -22.80
CA GLY A 242 13.86 5.29 -23.42
C GLY A 242 13.28 6.46 -24.21
N LYS A 243 11.98 6.75 -24.10
CA LYS A 243 11.32 7.84 -24.81
C LYS A 243 10.95 8.99 -23.88
N ILE A 244 10.92 10.19 -24.44
CA ILE A 244 10.36 11.39 -23.79
C ILE A 244 8.83 11.28 -23.83
N ILE A 245 8.18 11.58 -22.72
CA ILE A 245 6.72 11.52 -22.63
C ILE A 245 6.13 12.79 -23.25
N ASP A 246 5.46 12.60 -24.38
CA ASP A 246 4.67 13.63 -25.06
C ASP A 246 3.30 13.06 -25.49
N GLU A 247 2.44 13.93 -25.99
CA GLU A 247 1.10 13.51 -26.44
C GLU A 247 1.15 12.45 -27.55
N SER A 248 2.18 12.45 -28.40
CA SER A 248 2.29 11.48 -29.50
C SER A 248 2.64 10.09 -28.96
N LEU A 249 3.56 10.01 -27.99
CA LEU A 249 3.91 8.79 -27.29
C LEU A 249 2.72 8.25 -26.48
N ILE A 250 1.99 9.10 -25.78
CA ILE A 250 0.81 8.71 -25.00
C ILE A 250 -0.27 8.11 -25.93
N ARG A 251 -0.54 8.73 -27.07
CA ARG A 251 -1.48 8.20 -28.07
C ARG A 251 -1.01 6.87 -28.66
N LEU A 252 0.28 6.74 -28.95
CA LEU A 252 0.88 5.50 -29.44
C LEU A 252 0.74 4.39 -28.39
N ALA A 253 1.15 4.63 -27.17
CA ALA A 253 1.06 3.67 -26.07
C ALA A 253 -0.39 3.21 -25.81
N ARG A 254 -1.35 4.16 -25.80
CA ARG A 254 -2.77 3.86 -25.69
C ARG A 254 -3.24 2.88 -26.79
N ASN A 255 -2.88 3.14 -28.03
CA ASN A 255 -3.32 2.31 -29.16
C ASN A 255 -2.62 0.93 -29.15
N THR A 256 -1.34 0.89 -28.78
CA THR A 256 -0.58 -0.37 -28.64
C THR A 256 -1.18 -1.23 -27.53
N ALA A 257 -1.52 -0.64 -26.38
CA ALA A 257 -2.17 -1.35 -25.29
C ALA A 257 -3.52 -1.96 -25.71
N ILE A 258 -4.31 -1.23 -26.51
CA ILE A 258 -5.58 -1.74 -27.07
C ILE A 258 -5.33 -2.93 -28.00
N ALA A 259 -4.26 -2.89 -28.82
CA ALA A 259 -3.93 -3.96 -29.75
C ALA A 259 -3.36 -5.22 -29.04
N GLU A 260 -2.73 -5.04 -27.88
CA GLU A 260 -2.07 -6.12 -27.11
C GLU A 260 -3.06 -6.97 -26.30
N ILE A 261 -4.26 -6.47 -26.02
CA ILE A 261 -5.28 -7.14 -25.20
C ILE A 261 -6.31 -7.90 -26.04
N LYS A 262 -6.98 -8.88 -25.41
CA LYS A 262 -8.06 -9.68 -26.01
C LYS A 262 -9.22 -9.83 -25.02
N PRO A 263 -9.93 -8.73 -24.72
CA PRO A 263 -11.07 -8.77 -23.82
C PRO A 263 -12.28 -9.48 -24.46
N ILE A 264 -13.14 -10.02 -23.61
CA ILE A 264 -14.40 -10.66 -24.04
C ILE A 264 -15.60 -9.79 -23.70
N ASP A 265 -16.72 -10.03 -24.39
CA ASP A 265 -18.03 -9.58 -23.99
C ASP A 265 -18.57 -10.52 -22.91
N ASP A 266 -19.10 -9.94 -21.81
CA ASP A 266 -19.83 -10.67 -20.78
C ASP A 266 -20.93 -9.79 -20.18
N ILE A 267 -21.69 -10.35 -19.22
CA ILE A 267 -22.79 -9.62 -18.52
C ILE A 267 -22.33 -8.36 -17.80
N ARG A 268 -21.01 -8.16 -17.60
CA ARG A 268 -20.46 -7.04 -16.86
C ARG A 268 -20.05 -5.90 -17.78
N SER A 269 -19.59 -6.20 -19.01
CA SER A 269 -19.09 -5.19 -19.95
C SER A 269 -18.77 -5.79 -21.33
N THR A 270 -18.71 -4.91 -22.32
CA THR A 270 -18.31 -5.28 -23.69
C THR A 270 -16.78 -5.24 -23.85
N ALA A 271 -16.26 -6.04 -24.78
CA ALA A 271 -14.85 -6.02 -25.20
C ALA A 271 -14.42 -4.62 -25.66
N LYS A 272 -15.28 -3.93 -26.41
CA LYS A 272 -15.03 -2.54 -26.87
C LYS A 272 -14.82 -1.57 -25.70
N TYR A 273 -15.69 -1.64 -24.67
CA TYR A 273 -15.57 -0.80 -23.49
C TYR A 273 -14.29 -1.11 -22.71
N ARG A 274 -13.98 -2.41 -22.50
CA ARG A 274 -12.75 -2.84 -21.79
C ARG A 274 -11.49 -2.36 -22.50
N ALA A 275 -11.45 -2.45 -23.83
CA ALA A 275 -10.34 -1.98 -24.65
C ALA A 275 -10.16 -0.45 -24.54
N ALA A 276 -11.24 0.32 -24.64
CA ALA A 276 -11.18 1.77 -24.50
C ALA A 276 -10.69 2.18 -23.09
N VAL A 277 -11.20 1.53 -22.03
CA VAL A 277 -10.79 1.79 -20.64
C VAL A 277 -9.32 1.42 -20.44
N ALA A 278 -8.87 0.26 -20.91
CA ALA A 278 -7.48 -0.17 -20.79
C ALA A 278 -6.52 0.85 -21.41
N GLY A 279 -6.80 1.30 -22.63
CA GLY A 279 -6.00 2.33 -23.29
C GLY A 279 -6.00 3.68 -22.53
N ASN A 280 -7.16 4.09 -22.00
CA ASN A 280 -7.26 5.32 -21.22
C ASN A 280 -6.48 5.24 -19.90
N LEU A 281 -6.48 4.09 -19.21
CA LEU A 281 -5.70 3.88 -17.99
C LEU A 281 -4.19 3.94 -18.27
N VAL A 282 -3.73 3.42 -19.41
CA VAL A 282 -2.33 3.54 -19.82
C VAL A 282 -1.96 5.01 -20.07
N ALA A 283 -2.83 5.75 -20.78
CA ALA A 283 -2.62 7.18 -21.01
C ALA A 283 -2.63 7.97 -19.68
N GLU A 284 -3.56 7.69 -18.76
CA GLU A 284 -3.60 8.26 -17.42
C GLU A 284 -2.29 8.04 -16.68
N PHE A 285 -1.76 6.82 -16.70
CA PHE A 285 -0.50 6.50 -16.02
C PHE A 285 0.70 7.23 -16.64
N LEU A 286 0.81 7.32 -17.96
CA LEU A 286 1.91 8.04 -18.61
C LEU A 286 1.86 9.55 -18.33
N ASN A 287 0.68 10.16 -18.25
CA ASN A 287 0.54 11.54 -17.79
C ASN A 287 1.03 11.69 -16.35
N LEU A 288 0.61 10.80 -15.43
CA LEU A 288 1.10 10.80 -14.04
C LEU A 288 2.63 10.63 -13.98
N LEU A 289 3.21 9.84 -14.87
CA LEU A 289 4.65 9.64 -14.93
C LEU A 289 5.38 10.85 -15.47
N ALA A 290 4.82 11.56 -16.45
CA ALA A 290 5.33 12.85 -16.95
C ALA A 290 5.33 13.91 -15.85
N ASP A 291 4.24 13.97 -15.09
CA ASP A 291 4.11 14.92 -13.98
C ASP A 291 5.02 14.58 -12.78
N ALA A 292 5.60 13.40 -12.73
CA ALA A 292 6.29 12.90 -11.53
C ALA A 292 7.64 13.55 -11.24
N ASN A 293 8.32 14.11 -12.26
CA ASN A 293 9.63 14.76 -12.13
C ASN A 293 9.56 16.30 -12.21
N ASP A 294 8.41 16.86 -12.48
CA ASP A 294 8.25 18.28 -12.28
C ASP A 294 8.36 18.53 -10.76
N VAL A 295 9.50 19.07 -10.31
CA VAL A 295 9.85 19.31 -8.89
C VAL A 295 8.81 20.23 -8.22
N SER A 296 7.99 20.94 -9.02
CA SER A 296 6.80 21.65 -8.53
C SER A 296 5.69 20.69 -8.05
N ASN A 297 5.82 19.37 -8.15
CA ASN A 297 4.65 18.50 -8.20
C ASN A 297 4.53 17.32 -7.24
N VAL A 298 5.18 17.36 -6.08
CA VAL A 298 4.67 16.59 -4.92
C VAL A 298 3.20 16.96 -4.70
N LEU A 299 2.88 18.23 -4.82
CA LEU A 299 1.53 18.75 -4.68
C LEU A 299 0.59 18.24 -5.78
N ALA A 300 1.02 18.23 -7.05
CA ALA A 300 0.17 17.73 -8.13
C ALA A 300 -0.06 16.21 -8.01
N ARG A 301 0.97 15.43 -7.70
CA ARG A 301 0.81 13.98 -7.40
C ARG A 301 -0.17 13.74 -6.27
N TRP A 302 -0.05 14.49 -5.20
CA TRP A 302 -0.93 14.40 -4.06
C TRP A 302 -2.36 14.83 -4.39
N ASN A 303 -2.54 15.87 -5.20
CA ASN A 303 -3.85 16.30 -5.69
C ASN A 303 -4.61 15.18 -6.43
N HIS A 304 -3.90 14.34 -7.18
CA HIS A 304 -4.48 13.22 -7.94
C HIS A 304 -4.49 11.89 -7.20
N ALA A 305 -3.82 11.80 -6.03
CA ALA A 305 -3.82 10.59 -5.25
C ALA A 305 -5.25 10.25 -4.76
N PRO A 306 -5.64 8.96 -4.67
CA PRO A 306 -6.89 8.56 -4.02
C PRO A 306 -6.97 9.08 -2.58
N GLY A 307 -8.20 9.35 -2.11
CA GLY A 307 -8.42 10.01 -0.82
C GLY A 307 -7.72 9.34 0.36
N ASP A 308 -7.87 8.03 0.46
CA ASP A 308 -7.23 7.20 1.50
C ASP A 308 -5.70 7.28 1.50
N ILE A 309 -5.08 7.31 0.32
CA ILE A 309 -3.63 7.48 0.17
C ILE A 309 -3.20 8.90 0.48
N ALA A 310 -3.96 9.87 0.01
CA ALA A 310 -3.64 11.27 0.28
C ALA A 310 -3.67 11.58 1.78
N GLU A 311 -4.62 11.02 2.52
CA GLU A 311 -4.69 11.12 3.98
C GLU A 311 -3.44 10.55 4.65
N VAL A 312 -3.04 9.32 4.27
CA VAL A 312 -1.85 8.66 4.81
C VAL A 312 -0.57 9.45 4.51
N GLN A 313 -0.45 9.98 3.29
CA GLN A 313 0.74 10.73 2.87
C GLN A 313 0.93 12.03 3.65
N ILE A 314 -0.17 12.75 3.93
CA ILE A 314 -0.07 14.06 4.59
C ILE A 314 -0.15 13.97 6.13
N LEU A 315 -0.63 12.84 6.67
CA LEU A 315 -0.79 12.63 8.11
C LEU A 315 0.51 12.86 8.89
N ALA A 316 1.65 12.47 8.33
CA ALA A 316 2.96 12.68 8.95
C ALA A 316 3.29 14.16 9.20
N CYS A 317 2.72 15.08 8.43
CA CYS A 317 2.94 16.51 8.59
C CYS A 317 2.17 17.09 9.79
N GLY A 318 0.89 16.74 9.93
CA GLY A 318 -0.01 17.33 10.94
C GLY A 318 -0.21 16.50 12.21
N GLY A 319 -0.05 15.19 12.13
CA GLY A 319 -0.20 14.26 13.25
C GLY A 319 -1.65 14.00 13.69
N SER A 320 -2.66 14.68 13.14
CA SER A 320 -4.08 14.49 13.40
C SER A 320 -4.77 13.87 12.19
N LYS A 321 -5.49 12.77 12.40
CA LYS A 321 -6.28 12.11 11.35
C LYS A 321 -7.37 13.00 10.80
N ARG A 322 -8.03 13.78 11.66
CA ARG A 322 -9.07 14.72 11.24
C ARG A 322 -8.49 15.79 10.32
N TRP A 323 -7.34 16.36 10.67
CA TRP A 323 -6.65 17.32 9.82
C TRP A 323 -6.28 16.71 8.47
N ALA A 324 -5.70 15.52 8.45
CA ALA A 324 -5.30 14.84 7.22
C ALA A 324 -6.51 14.55 6.31
N HIS A 325 -7.62 14.10 6.87
CA HIS A 325 -8.89 13.87 6.16
C HIS A 325 -9.44 15.14 5.53
N GLU A 326 -9.55 16.22 6.29
CA GLU A 326 -10.05 17.51 5.81
C GLU A 326 -9.16 18.09 4.71
N MET A 327 -7.84 17.99 4.86
CA MET A 327 -6.89 18.42 3.83
C MET A 327 -7.03 17.59 2.55
N ALA A 328 -7.16 16.27 2.67
CA ALA A 328 -7.38 15.40 1.52
C ALA A 328 -8.71 15.67 0.81
N ALA A 329 -9.76 16.03 1.55
CA ALA A 329 -11.08 16.36 1.01
C ALA A 329 -11.12 17.71 0.25
N ARG A 330 -10.23 18.64 0.59
CA ARG A 330 -10.17 19.99 -0.01
C ARG A 330 -9.36 20.06 -1.30
N ARG A 331 -8.76 18.96 -1.75
CA ARG A 331 -8.01 18.91 -3.02
C ARG A 331 -8.93 19.11 -4.23
N PRO A 332 -8.40 19.64 -5.37
CA PRO A 332 -6.99 19.97 -5.63
C PRO A 332 -6.58 21.36 -5.13
N PHE A 333 -5.30 21.52 -4.75
CA PHE A 333 -4.69 22.81 -4.45
C PHE A 333 -3.87 23.29 -5.65
N LYS A 334 -4.03 24.55 -6.02
CA LYS A 334 -3.39 25.10 -7.20
C LYS A 334 -1.87 25.33 -7.05
N ASP A 335 -1.41 25.61 -5.81
CA ASP A 335 -0.02 25.92 -5.48
C ASP A 335 0.26 25.71 -3.98
N GLU A 336 1.54 25.85 -3.59
CA GLU A 336 2.00 25.77 -2.21
C GLU A 336 1.26 26.75 -1.30
N ALA A 337 1.05 28.00 -1.76
CA ALA A 337 0.40 29.02 -0.94
C ALA A 337 -1.04 28.63 -0.59
N ALA A 338 -1.78 28.07 -1.55
CA ALA A 338 -3.14 27.57 -1.32
C ALA A 338 -3.16 26.38 -0.34
N LEU A 339 -2.19 25.46 -0.44
CA LEU A 339 -2.04 24.35 0.48
C LEU A 339 -1.76 24.84 1.91
N MET A 340 -0.82 25.78 2.07
CA MET A 340 -0.43 26.33 3.38
C MET A 340 -1.60 27.08 4.04
N ALA A 341 -2.32 27.90 3.27
CA ALA A 341 -3.49 28.63 3.76
C ALA A 341 -4.60 27.68 4.21
N ALA A 342 -4.89 26.66 3.42
CA ALA A 342 -5.87 25.65 3.76
C ALA A 342 -5.48 24.84 5.01
N SER A 343 -4.18 24.54 5.18
CA SER A 343 -3.67 23.87 6.38
C SER A 343 -3.91 24.71 7.63
N ASP A 344 -3.64 26.01 7.58
CA ASP A 344 -3.87 26.93 8.70
C ASP A 344 -5.37 27.05 9.05
N GLU A 345 -6.20 27.17 8.03
CA GLU A 345 -7.66 27.26 8.22
C GLU A 345 -8.22 25.95 8.83
N THR A 346 -7.83 24.81 8.27
CA THR A 346 -8.22 23.50 8.78
C THR A 346 -7.76 23.31 10.21
N TRP A 347 -6.50 23.66 10.53
CA TRP A 347 -5.95 23.55 11.88
C TRP A 347 -6.76 24.35 12.93
N ARG A 348 -7.17 25.58 12.58
CA ARG A 348 -7.95 26.44 13.48
C ARG A 348 -9.39 25.93 13.70
N SER A 349 -9.92 25.14 12.77
CA SER A 349 -11.27 24.56 12.88
C SER A 349 -11.31 23.25 13.68
N LEU A 350 -10.16 22.68 14.04
CA LEU A 350 -10.06 21.44 14.79
C LEU A 350 -10.53 21.61 16.23
N LYS A 351 -10.98 20.50 16.82
CA LYS A 351 -11.34 20.42 18.24
C LYS A 351 -10.12 20.08 19.09
N GLU A 352 -10.22 20.32 20.38
CA GLU A 352 -9.18 19.98 21.36
C GLU A 352 -8.68 18.52 21.23
N ALA A 353 -9.58 17.58 21.07
CA ALA A 353 -9.23 16.16 20.92
C ALA A 353 -8.32 15.91 19.72
N ASP A 354 -8.55 16.61 18.60
CA ASP A 354 -7.75 16.50 17.38
C ASP A 354 -6.35 17.09 17.57
N TRP A 355 -6.23 18.19 18.33
CA TRP A 355 -4.94 18.77 18.71
C TRP A 355 -4.15 17.83 19.63
N ILE A 356 -4.81 17.22 20.62
CA ILE A 356 -4.18 16.25 21.53
C ILE A 356 -3.70 15.01 20.76
N GLU A 357 -4.47 14.52 19.77
CA GLU A 357 -4.01 13.45 18.88
C GLU A 357 -2.71 13.83 18.17
N ALA A 358 -2.65 15.05 17.63
CA ALA A 358 -1.45 15.54 16.96
C ALA A 358 -0.25 15.65 17.92
N PHE A 359 -0.46 16.14 19.14
CA PHE A 359 0.61 16.23 20.14
C PHE A 359 1.19 14.85 20.46
N ASN A 360 0.34 13.83 20.64
CA ASN A 360 0.75 12.46 20.94
C ASN A 360 1.51 11.77 19.80
N SER A 361 1.52 12.36 18.61
CA SER A 361 2.31 11.87 17.47
C SER A 361 3.80 12.24 17.57
N HIS A 362 4.20 13.10 18.50
CA HIS A 362 5.56 13.57 18.69
C HIS A 362 6.31 12.79 19.80
N PRO A 363 7.65 12.62 19.69
CA PRO A 363 8.47 12.20 20.81
C PRO A 363 8.62 13.37 21.81
N ARG A 364 8.88 13.03 23.06
CA ARG A 364 9.31 14.04 24.05
C ARG A 364 10.61 14.69 23.62
N ILE A 365 10.79 15.96 23.95
CA ILE A 365 12.03 16.68 23.67
C ILE A 365 13.18 16.05 24.44
N GLY A 366 14.21 15.61 23.71
CA GLY A 366 15.36 14.89 24.25
C GLY A 366 15.21 13.35 24.28
N GLU A 367 14.07 12.79 23.90
CA GLU A 367 13.82 11.36 23.81
C GLU A 367 13.59 10.89 22.35
N SER A 368 13.97 9.65 22.06
CA SER A 368 13.86 9.08 20.69
C SER A 368 12.66 8.15 20.50
N LYS A 369 11.85 7.89 21.54
CA LYS A 369 10.68 6.99 21.45
C LYS A 369 9.38 7.75 21.37
N THR A 370 8.50 7.39 20.43
CA THR A 370 7.12 7.89 20.28
C THR A 370 6.12 6.79 20.62
N GLN A 371 4.95 7.17 21.12
CA GLN A 371 3.84 6.24 21.37
C GLN A 371 2.91 6.05 20.15
N GLY A 372 3.05 6.84 19.06
CA GLY A 372 2.10 6.79 17.95
C GLY A 372 2.49 7.47 16.63
N GLY A 373 3.75 7.86 16.43
CA GLY A 373 4.17 8.57 15.22
C GLY A 373 4.51 7.65 14.04
N THR A 374 4.32 8.14 12.79
CA THR A 374 4.82 7.47 11.58
C THR A 374 6.36 7.54 11.51
N GLN A 375 7.02 6.64 10.76
CA GLN A 375 8.48 6.67 10.61
C GLN A 375 9.00 8.01 10.08
N SER A 376 8.26 8.63 9.15
CA SER A 376 8.62 9.95 8.61
C SER A 376 8.50 11.05 9.67
N SER A 377 7.45 11.04 10.51
CA SER A 377 7.30 12.04 11.58
C SER A 377 8.38 11.89 12.65
N VAL A 378 8.80 10.66 12.95
CA VAL A 378 9.90 10.39 13.89
C VAL A 378 11.25 10.86 13.33
N ALA A 379 11.51 10.61 12.03
CA ALA A 379 12.75 11.07 11.38
C ALA A 379 12.82 12.62 11.35
N TRP A 380 11.73 13.29 11.03
CA TRP A 380 11.67 14.76 11.06
C TRP A 380 11.82 15.30 12.48
N SER A 381 11.18 14.69 13.48
CA SER A 381 11.32 15.10 14.88
C SER A 381 12.77 14.98 15.38
N ARG A 382 13.51 13.95 14.99
CA ARG A 382 14.94 13.83 15.31
C ARG A 382 15.77 14.96 14.70
N GLN A 383 15.55 15.28 13.44
CA GLN A 383 16.24 16.39 12.76
C GLN A 383 15.86 17.75 13.38
N GLU A 384 14.60 17.93 13.75
CA GLU A 384 14.11 19.15 14.42
C GLU A 384 14.73 19.36 15.79
N GLN A 385 15.13 18.27 16.51
CA GLN A 385 15.74 18.27 17.83
C GLN A 385 17.26 18.07 17.84
N GLU A 386 17.94 18.11 16.69
CA GLU A 386 19.38 17.83 16.57
C GLU A 386 20.22 18.69 17.55
N LYS A 387 19.95 19.98 17.61
CA LYS A 387 20.64 20.91 18.53
C LYS A 387 20.38 20.65 20.02
N VAL A 388 19.29 19.98 20.36
CA VAL A 388 19.00 19.57 21.74
C VAL A 388 19.86 18.36 22.13
N THR A 389 20.13 17.47 21.18
CA THR A 389 20.98 16.30 21.40
C THR A 389 22.44 16.67 21.67
N GLU A 390 22.91 17.80 21.14
CA GLU A 390 24.26 18.33 21.34
C GLU A 390 24.43 19.15 22.64
N ALA A 391 23.35 19.38 23.40
CA ALA A 391 23.41 20.18 24.63
C ALA A 391 24.18 19.49 25.77
N GLY A 392 24.73 20.29 26.67
CA GLY A 392 25.40 19.79 27.87
C GLY A 392 24.44 19.07 28.83
N ASP A 393 24.98 18.13 29.61
CA ASP A 393 24.19 17.23 30.47
C ASP A 393 23.27 17.97 31.47
N ALA A 394 23.69 19.11 32.02
CA ALA A 394 22.88 19.92 32.93
C ALA A 394 21.59 20.44 32.28
N VAL A 395 21.64 20.89 31.01
CA VAL A 395 20.47 21.37 30.27
C VAL A 395 19.54 20.21 29.92
N LYS A 396 20.09 19.05 29.57
CA LYS A 396 19.29 17.83 29.30
C LYS A 396 18.53 17.37 30.53
N ILE A 397 19.16 17.37 31.71
CA ILE A 397 18.52 17.01 32.97
C ILE A 397 17.38 18.01 33.29
N ALA A 398 17.65 19.31 33.17
CA ALA A 398 16.64 20.35 33.43
C ALA A 398 15.45 20.28 32.44
N LEU A 399 15.69 19.95 31.15
CA LEU A 399 14.62 19.71 30.18
C LEU A 399 13.80 18.46 30.54
N ALA A 400 14.44 17.37 30.96
CA ALA A 400 13.73 16.15 31.36
C ALA A 400 12.84 16.37 32.61
N GLU A 401 13.35 17.10 33.63
CA GLU A 401 12.58 17.47 34.80
C GLU A 401 11.44 18.42 34.45
N GLY A 402 11.71 19.44 33.65
CA GLY A 402 10.69 20.38 33.19
C GLY A 402 9.58 19.71 32.39
N ASN A 403 9.91 18.77 31.49
CA ASN A 403 8.94 17.97 30.75
C ASN A 403 8.02 17.17 31.67
N ARG A 404 8.58 16.54 32.73
CA ARG A 404 7.80 15.80 33.70
C ARG A 404 6.82 16.71 34.44
N THR A 405 7.31 17.84 34.95
CA THR A 405 6.48 18.85 35.64
C THR A 405 5.39 19.40 34.73
N TYR A 406 5.70 19.57 33.42
CA TYR A 406 4.74 20.03 32.44
C TYR A 406 3.63 18.98 32.22
N GLU A 407 4.01 17.70 32.06
CA GLU A 407 3.05 16.60 31.85
C GLU A 407 2.16 16.43 33.12
N GLU A 408 2.71 16.52 34.30
CA GLU A 408 1.95 16.48 35.58
C GLU A 408 0.94 17.63 35.69
N LYS A 409 1.33 18.84 35.25
CA LYS A 409 0.47 20.02 35.31
C LYS A 409 -0.62 20.02 34.25
N PHE A 410 -0.28 19.68 32.98
CA PHE A 410 -1.16 19.88 31.83
C PHE A 410 -1.72 18.59 31.22
N GLY A 411 -1.29 17.40 31.69
CA GLY A 411 -1.77 16.10 31.21
C GLY A 411 -1.37 15.76 29.78
N ARG A 412 -0.37 16.44 29.21
CA ARG A 412 0.09 16.28 27.82
C ARG A 412 1.57 16.59 27.69
N ILE A 413 2.21 16.10 26.61
CA ILE A 413 3.62 16.41 26.35
C ILE A 413 3.83 17.87 25.96
N PHE A 414 5.00 18.39 26.26
CA PHE A 414 5.40 19.75 25.88
C PHE A 414 5.67 19.82 24.37
N ILE A 415 4.91 20.64 23.67
CA ILE A 415 5.05 20.89 22.23
C ILE A 415 5.67 22.25 22.01
N VAL A 416 6.80 22.28 21.29
CA VAL A 416 7.47 23.52 20.86
C VAL A 416 8.06 23.34 19.47
N CYS A 417 7.95 24.35 18.64
CA CYS A 417 8.65 24.39 17.36
C CYS A 417 10.16 24.61 17.63
N ALA A 418 10.92 23.52 17.69
CA ALA A 418 12.34 23.53 18.06
C ALA A 418 13.28 23.97 16.93
N THR A 419 12.79 24.03 15.69
CA THR A 419 13.60 24.39 14.51
C THR A 419 14.26 25.76 14.70
N GLY A 420 15.57 25.79 14.65
CA GLY A 420 16.37 27.03 14.80
C GLY A 420 16.69 27.45 16.23
N LYS A 421 16.10 26.80 17.24
CA LYS A 421 16.30 27.11 18.66
C LYS A 421 17.39 26.23 19.28
N SER A 422 18.14 26.78 20.22
CA SER A 422 19.07 26.05 21.07
C SER A 422 18.37 25.39 22.27
N ALA A 423 18.99 24.40 22.89
CA ALA A 423 18.44 23.73 24.07
C ALA A 423 18.18 24.69 25.27
N PRO A 424 19.07 25.67 25.60
CA PRO A 424 18.79 26.68 26.60
C PRO A 424 17.52 27.53 26.29
N GLU A 425 17.34 27.96 25.04
CA GLU A 425 16.16 28.73 24.63
C GLU A 425 14.88 27.90 24.78
N ILE A 426 14.93 26.59 24.46
CA ILE A 426 13.79 25.69 24.63
C ILE A 426 13.47 25.50 26.12
N LEU A 427 14.49 25.41 26.98
CA LEU A 427 14.32 25.31 28.44
C LEU A 427 13.67 26.57 28.99
N GLU A 428 14.09 27.76 28.56
CA GLU A 428 13.50 29.04 28.96
C GLU A 428 12.02 29.13 28.55
N ILE A 429 11.69 28.71 27.32
CA ILE A 429 10.30 28.63 26.86
C ILE A 429 9.48 27.68 27.72
N LEU A 430 10.00 26.50 28.05
CA LEU A 430 9.34 25.53 28.91
C LEU A 430 9.05 26.10 30.30
N GLN A 431 10.05 26.72 30.92
CA GLN A 431 9.91 27.34 32.26
C GLN A 431 8.85 28.45 32.27
N ARG A 432 8.84 29.31 31.27
CA ARG A 432 7.82 30.35 31.10
C ARG A 432 6.43 29.76 30.97
N ARG A 433 6.25 28.73 30.12
CA ARG A 433 4.96 28.12 29.84
C ARG A 433 4.42 27.29 30.99
N LEU A 434 5.27 26.83 31.89
CA LEU A 434 4.83 26.25 33.19
C LEU A 434 4.04 27.26 34.06
N GLY A 435 4.17 28.56 33.81
CA GLY A 435 3.37 29.59 34.47
C GLY A 435 1.95 29.78 33.92
N HIS A 436 1.62 29.23 32.77
CA HIS A 436 0.31 29.40 32.11
C HIS A 436 -0.81 28.64 32.87
N ASP A 437 -2.05 29.05 32.68
CA ASP A 437 -3.23 28.25 32.96
C ASP A 437 -3.44 27.19 31.87
N VAL A 438 -4.33 26.21 32.14
CA VAL A 438 -4.53 25.04 31.23
C VAL A 438 -5.08 25.45 29.87
N ALA A 439 -5.96 26.43 29.79
CA ALA A 439 -6.58 26.88 28.54
C ALA A 439 -5.59 27.68 27.68
N THR A 440 -4.88 28.62 28.27
CA THR A 440 -3.83 29.39 27.59
C THR A 440 -2.75 28.48 27.05
N GLU A 441 -2.34 27.48 27.85
CA GLU A 441 -1.29 26.54 27.44
C GLU A 441 -1.73 25.59 26.33
N LEU A 442 -3.01 25.19 26.28
CA LEU A 442 -3.53 24.39 25.19
C LEU A 442 -3.46 25.13 23.85
N HIS A 443 -3.86 26.41 23.83
CA HIS A 443 -3.80 27.23 22.62
C HIS A 443 -2.36 27.51 22.19
N GLU A 444 -1.45 27.75 23.12
CA GLU A 444 -0.03 27.93 22.80
C GLU A 444 0.57 26.64 22.19
N ALA A 445 0.28 25.47 22.79
CA ALA A 445 0.73 24.19 22.26
C ALA A 445 0.17 23.93 20.84
N ALA A 446 -1.11 24.25 20.60
CA ALA A 446 -1.74 24.15 19.29
C ALA A 446 -1.10 25.07 18.25
N GLU A 447 -0.72 26.30 18.65
CA GLU A 447 0.00 27.24 17.76
C GLU A 447 1.42 26.73 17.43
N GLN A 448 2.13 26.19 18.39
CA GLN A 448 3.44 25.58 18.16
C GLN A 448 3.33 24.38 17.21
N GLN A 449 2.32 23.53 17.37
CA GLN A 449 2.06 22.41 16.46
C GLN A 449 1.69 22.90 15.07
N ARG A 450 0.91 23.95 14.91
CA ARG A 450 0.60 24.56 13.62
C ARG A 450 1.89 24.97 12.88
N GLN A 451 2.82 25.63 13.60
CA GLN A 451 4.12 26.03 13.03
C GLN A 451 4.95 24.80 12.58
N ILE A 452 4.97 23.74 13.37
CA ILE A 452 5.63 22.48 13.01
C ILE A 452 4.99 21.91 11.75
N THR A 453 3.66 21.88 11.66
CA THR A 453 2.93 21.37 10.50
C THR A 453 3.29 22.15 9.24
N GLN A 454 3.37 23.47 9.31
CA GLN A 454 3.78 24.33 8.18
C GLN A 454 5.23 24.03 7.72
N LEU A 455 6.16 23.84 8.65
CA LEU A 455 7.53 23.48 8.31
C LEU A 455 7.63 22.07 7.69
N ARG A 456 6.85 21.12 8.19
CA ARG A 456 6.81 19.76 7.65
C ARG A 456 6.15 19.68 6.29
N LEU A 457 5.11 20.48 6.02
CA LEU A 457 4.53 20.61 4.68
C LEU A 457 5.55 21.16 3.68
N LYS A 458 6.32 22.18 4.06
CA LYS A 458 7.40 22.71 3.19
C LYS A 458 8.46 21.65 2.90
N LYS A 459 8.91 20.89 3.92
CA LYS A 459 9.84 19.78 3.73
C LYS A 459 9.25 18.69 2.85
N TRP A 460 7.98 18.34 3.07
CA TRP A 460 7.28 17.34 2.31
C TRP A 460 7.13 17.67 0.83
N LEU A 461 6.95 18.95 0.49
CA LEU A 461 6.90 19.43 -0.89
C LEU A 461 8.27 19.40 -1.60
N GLN A 462 9.37 19.23 -0.86
CA GLN A 462 10.74 19.17 -1.38
C GLN A 462 11.28 17.74 -1.55
N VAL A 463 10.49 16.73 -1.18
CA VAL A 463 10.85 15.30 -1.26
C VAL A 463 10.21 14.65 -2.49
#